data_f5a43ba72cfb4b6acb325948664ab288
#
_entry.id   f5a43ba72cfb4b6acb325948664ab288
#
_cell.length_a   1.000
_cell.length_b   1.000
_cell.length_c   1.000
_cell.angle_alpha   90.00
_cell.angle_beta   90.00
_cell.angle_gamma   90.00
#
_symmetry.space_group_name_H-M   'P 1'
#
loop_
_entity.id
_entity.type
_entity.pdbx_description
1 polymer ?
#
loop_
_entity_poly.entity_id
_entity_poly.type
_entity_poly.pdbx_seq_one_letter_code
_entity_poly.pdbx_strand_id
1 'polypeptide(L)'
;MLAGNPDLLSEIRAAVVFGKPTLARAVIAILRDPAVEVSVVKNPRMGFFDVTKRAKRQIDIAESDSVSGDVENLKHGWLARWKDAAKAAATGSAEASSAANLSRATLIREVWLATATEDNLFLGASRLIREAEDYAPAQDLRIFSNRGLAGIDGSIATATGIAIASEPS
;
A
#
# COMPACT_ATOMS: atom_id res chain seq x y z
N MET A 1 6.09 -7.20 -6.58
CA MET A 1 7.18 -6.25 -6.94
C MET A 1 8.38 -6.33 -5.99
N LEU A 2 8.26 -6.00 -4.70
CA LEU A 2 9.41 -5.97 -3.77
C LEU A 2 10.15 -7.30 -3.68
N ALA A 3 9.46 -8.41 -3.47
CA ALA A 3 10.08 -9.72 -3.27
C ALA A 3 10.90 -10.23 -4.47
N GLY A 4 10.69 -9.70 -5.67
CA GLY A 4 11.38 -10.10 -6.89
C GLY A 4 12.64 -9.29 -7.22
N ASN A 5 13.00 -8.30 -6.38
CA ASN A 5 14.11 -7.38 -6.67
C ASN A 5 15.07 -7.23 -5.48
N PRO A 6 15.82 -8.30 -5.11
CA PRO A 6 16.70 -8.28 -3.93
C PRO A 6 17.78 -7.20 -4.02
N ASP A 7 18.30 -6.92 -5.21
CA ASP A 7 19.33 -5.91 -5.42
C ASP A 7 18.81 -4.50 -5.08
N LEU A 8 17.61 -4.15 -5.54
CA LEU A 8 16.98 -2.87 -5.20
C LEU A 8 16.70 -2.76 -3.69
N LEU A 9 16.27 -3.87 -3.07
CA LEU A 9 16.03 -3.91 -1.62
C LEU A 9 17.30 -3.67 -0.84
N SER A 10 18.42 -4.26 -1.26
CA SER A 10 19.71 -4.11 -0.60
C SER A 10 20.28 -2.68 -0.65
N GLU A 11 19.78 -1.84 -1.53
CA GLU A 11 20.17 -0.44 -1.65
C GLU A 11 19.39 0.52 -0.74
N ILE A 12 18.29 0.06 -0.13
CA ILE A 12 17.49 0.88 0.77
C ILE A 12 18.30 1.19 2.04
N ARG A 13 18.49 2.45 2.36
CA ARG A 13 19.19 2.92 3.56
C ARG A 13 18.28 3.63 4.53
N ALA A 14 17.19 4.21 4.04
CA ALA A 14 16.21 4.93 4.84
C ALA A 14 14.79 4.63 4.37
N ALA A 15 13.85 4.62 5.30
CA ALA A 15 12.44 4.47 5.04
C ALA A 15 11.63 5.49 5.84
N VAL A 16 10.78 6.24 5.15
CA VAL A 16 9.83 7.17 5.79
C VAL A 16 8.45 6.54 5.72
N VAL A 17 7.84 6.32 6.87
CA VAL A 17 6.57 5.62 7.01
C VAL A 17 5.44 6.58 7.22
N PHE A 18 4.50 6.63 6.27
CA PHE A 18 3.23 7.31 6.39
C PHE A 18 2.12 6.30 6.70
N GLY A 19 1.35 6.51 7.75
CA GLY A 19 0.22 5.65 8.11
C GLY A 19 0.62 4.34 8.80
N LYS A 20 -0.09 3.25 8.48
CA LYS A 20 0.01 1.97 9.20
C LYS A 20 0.30 0.80 8.24
N PRO A 21 1.54 0.59 7.80
CA PRO A 21 1.91 -0.47 6.86
C PRO A 21 1.93 -1.83 7.56
N THR A 22 0.80 -2.51 7.63
CA THR A 22 0.68 -3.81 8.33
C THR A 22 0.34 -4.98 7.41
N LEU A 23 0.15 -4.73 6.10
CA LEU A 23 -0.32 -5.74 5.17
C LEU A 23 0.83 -6.50 4.49
N ALA A 24 1.75 -5.79 3.84
CA ALA A 24 2.83 -6.37 3.05
C ALA A 24 3.99 -6.89 3.92
N ARG A 25 4.25 -8.18 3.84
CA ARG A 25 5.38 -8.80 4.56
C ARG A 25 6.73 -8.25 4.10
N ALA A 26 6.87 -7.95 2.81
CA ALA A 26 8.09 -7.39 2.25
C ALA A 26 8.38 -5.99 2.81
N VAL A 27 7.37 -5.14 2.98
CA VAL A 27 7.51 -3.84 3.63
C VAL A 27 7.94 -4.00 5.08
N ILE A 28 7.31 -4.91 5.84
CA ILE A 28 7.69 -5.19 7.23
C ILE A 28 9.13 -5.71 7.31
N ALA A 29 9.59 -6.52 6.36
CA ALA A 29 10.97 -7.00 6.31
C ALA A 29 11.96 -5.84 6.15
N ILE A 30 11.69 -4.88 5.24
CA ILE A 30 12.50 -3.67 5.06
C ILE A 30 12.56 -2.87 6.38
N LEU A 31 11.41 -2.64 7.02
CA LEU A 31 11.36 -1.87 8.26
C LEU A 31 12.03 -2.57 9.45
N ARG A 32 12.26 -3.88 9.37
CA ARG A 32 12.99 -4.66 10.37
C ARG A 32 14.49 -4.77 10.09
N ASP A 33 14.92 -4.43 8.88
CA ASP A 33 16.32 -4.51 8.51
C ASP A 33 17.15 -3.50 9.34
N PRO A 34 18.20 -3.95 10.06
CA PRO A 34 19.06 -3.07 10.84
C PRO A 34 19.84 -2.06 9.99
N ALA A 35 20.02 -2.33 8.71
CA ALA A 35 20.71 -1.42 7.78
C ALA A 35 19.82 -0.25 7.33
N VAL A 36 18.51 -0.31 7.59
CA VAL A 36 17.53 0.71 7.18
C VAL A 36 17.20 1.62 8.35
N GLU A 37 17.43 2.92 8.18
CA GLU A 37 16.99 3.93 9.12
C GLU A 37 15.50 4.21 8.93
N VAL A 38 14.69 3.98 9.95
CA VAL A 38 13.24 4.15 9.90
C VAL A 38 12.83 5.47 10.56
N SER A 39 12.05 6.28 9.83
CA SER A 39 11.36 7.45 10.34
C SER A 39 9.86 7.27 10.20
N VAL A 40 9.09 7.68 11.20
CA VAL A 40 7.62 7.56 11.20
C VAL A 40 7.00 8.94 11.24
N VAL A 41 6.08 9.17 10.30
CA VAL A 41 5.31 10.42 10.24
C VAL A 41 4.05 10.30 11.10
N LYS A 42 3.77 11.33 11.87
CA LYS A 42 2.59 11.41 12.74
C LYS A 42 1.31 11.40 11.90
N ASN A 43 0.42 10.49 12.23
CA ASN A 43 -0.93 10.52 11.71
C ASN A 43 -1.79 11.44 12.59
N PRO A 44 -2.52 12.43 12.03
CA PRO A 44 -3.34 13.36 12.81
C PRO A 44 -4.38 12.69 13.71
N ARG A 45 -4.89 11.52 13.33
CA ARG A 45 -5.94 10.79 14.08
C ARG A 45 -5.39 9.73 15.01
N MET A 46 -4.24 9.12 14.67
CA MET A 46 -3.72 7.95 15.39
C MET A 46 -2.38 8.20 16.07
N GLY A 47 -1.80 9.39 15.93
CA GLY A 47 -0.47 9.69 16.45
C GLY A 47 0.64 8.96 15.69
N PHE A 48 1.72 8.63 16.38
CA PHE A 48 2.84 7.87 15.82
C PHE A 48 2.55 6.37 15.86
N PHE A 49 2.69 5.70 14.73
CA PHE A 49 2.53 4.26 14.63
C PHE A 49 3.80 3.61 14.08
N ASP A 50 4.57 3.01 14.97
CA ASP A 50 5.76 2.24 14.60
C ASP A 50 5.47 0.72 14.77
N VAL A 51 5.18 0.08 13.66
CA VAL A 51 4.84 -1.36 13.62
C VAL A 51 6.01 -2.25 14.05
N THR A 52 7.24 -1.80 13.89
CA THR A 52 8.45 -2.57 14.18
C THR A 52 9.14 -2.17 15.48
N LYS A 53 8.74 -1.06 16.08
CA LYS A 53 9.36 -0.43 17.26
C LYS A 53 10.84 -0.10 17.03
N ARG A 54 11.18 0.32 15.82
CA ARG A 54 12.56 0.62 15.39
C ARG A 54 12.75 2.02 14.85
N ALA A 55 11.70 2.84 14.82
CA ALA A 55 11.80 4.21 14.35
C ALA A 55 12.82 5.00 15.18
N LYS A 56 13.82 5.55 14.50
CA LYS A 56 14.80 6.46 15.08
C LYS A 56 14.29 7.89 15.16
N ARG A 57 13.36 8.24 14.29
CA ARG A 57 12.76 9.58 14.23
C ARG A 57 11.25 9.50 14.15
N GLN A 58 10.61 10.43 14.84
CA GLN A 58 9.20 10.73 14.72
C GLN A 58 9.08 12.14 14.13
N ILE A 59 8.39 12.23 12.99
CA ILE A 59 8.27 13.47 12.22
C ILE A 59 6.83 13.97 12.34
N ASP A 60 6.64 15.19 12.82
CA ASP A 60 5.36 15.89 12.71
C ASP A 60 5.30 16.60 11.35
N ILE A 61 4.19 16.47 10.61
CA ILE A 61 4.03 17.08 9.28
C ILE A 61 4.15 18.62 9.35
N ALA A 62 3.78 19.23 10.48
CA ALA A 62 3.96 20.65 10.69
C ALA A 62 5.43 21.12 10.67
N GLU A 63 6.37 20.19 10.87
CA GLU A 63 7.82 20.46 10.82
C GLU A 63 8.42 20.18 9.43
N SER A 64 7.64 19.61 8.50
CA SER A 64 8.16 19.14 7.20
C SER A 64 8.38 20.25 6.16
N ASP A 65 7.91 21.46 6.41
CA ASP A 65 8.15 22.61 5.53
C ASP A 65 9.65 22.98 5.41
N SER A 66 10.49 22.35 6.22
CA SER A 66 11.94 22.54 6.23
C SER A 66 12.73 21.43 5.50
N VAL A 67 12.09 20.41 4.98
CA VAL A 67 12.78 19.38 4.18
C VAL A 67 12.93 19.86 2.73
N SER A 68 13.61 20.96 2.54
CA SER A 68 14.24 21.31 1.28
C SER A 68 15.53 20.48 1.11
N GLY A 69 15.37 19.17 1.05
CA GLY A 69 16.44 18.29 0.64
C GLY A 69 16.61 18.41 -0.87
N ASP A 70 17.84 18.55 -1.28
CA ASP A 70 18.29 18.57 -2.65
C ASP A 70 17.81 17.31 -3.40
N VAL A 71 16.60 17.36 -3.95
CA VAL A 71 15.97 16.24 -4.69
C VAL A 71 16.79 15.96 -5.97
N GLU A 72 17.63 16.91 -6.41
CA GLU A 72 18.55 16.75 -7.54
C GLU A 72 19.67 15.75 -7.27
N ASN A 73 20.02 15.49 -6.02
CA ASN A 73 21.06 14.54 -5.63
C ASN A 73 20.57 13.09 -5.39
N LEU A 74 19.31 12.79 -5.63
CA LEU A 74 18.89 11.40 -5.77
C LEU A 74 19.69 10.79 -6.92
N LYS A 75 20.52 9.78 -6.61
CA LYS A 75 21.37 9.08 -7.60
C LYS A 75 20.58 8.88 -8.87
N HIS A 76 20.95 9.63 -9.92
CA HIS A 76 20.34 9.50 -11.24
C HIS A 76 20.29 8.00 -11.59
N GLY A 77 19.07 7.48 -11.85
CA GLY A 77 18.87 6.08 -12.15
C GLY A 77 18.23 5.24 -11.04
N TRP A 78 18.35 5.58 -9.73
CA TRP A 78 17.72 4.77 -8.67
C TRP A 78 16.20 4.75 -8.81
N LEU A 79 15.58 5.91 -8.96
CA LEU A 79 14.13 6.02 -9.18
C LEU A 79 13.70 5.37 -10.50
N ALA A 80 14.50 5.52 -11.57
CA ALA A 80 14.22 4.87 -12.85
C ALA A 80 14.19 3.34 -12.70
N ARG A 81 15.17 2.75 -12.04
CA ARG A 81 15.21 1.30 -11.77
C ARG A 81 14.00 0.80 -10.98
N TRP A 82 13.52 1.57 -9.99
CA TRP A 82 12.30 1.25 -9.26
C TRP A 82 11.06 1.34 -10.15
N LYS A 83 10.97 2.36 -11.02
CA LYS A 83 9.87 2.49 -11.99
C LYS A 83 9.88 1.34 -13.01
N ASP A 84 11.04 0.95 -13.50
CA ASP A 84 11.19 -0.16 -14.45
C ASP A 84 10.80 -1.50 -13.80
N ALA A 85 11.24 -1.74 -12.58
CA ALA A 85 10.85 -2.91 -11.80
C ALA A 85 9.34 -2.95 -11.52
N ALA A 86 8.74 -1.80 -11.23
CA ALA A 86 7.29 -1.69 -11.04
C ALA A 86 6.52 -1.99 -12.34
N LYS A 87 7.00 -1.47 -13.47
CA LYS A 87 6.41 -1.73 -14.79
C LYS A 87 6.52 -3.21 -15.17
N ALA A 88 7.68 -3.82 -14.98
CA ALA A 88 7.87 -5.25 -15.24
C ALA A 88 6.95 -6.13 -14.37
N ALA A 89 6.82 -5.79 -13.08
CA ALA A 89 5.91 -6.49 -12.17
C ALA A 89 4.44 -6.33 -12.58
N ALA A 90 4.02 -5.15 -13.03
CA ALA A 90 2.66 -4.91 -13.52
C ALA A 90 2.35 -5.73 -14.79
N THR A 91 3.31 -5.84 -15.72
CA THR A 91 3.16 -6.66 -16.93
C THR A 91 3.02 -8.14 -16.57
N GLY A 92 3.90 -8.69 -15.74
CA GLY A 92 3.82 -10.07 -15.27
C GLY A 92 2.52 -10.37 -14.50
N SER A 93 2.03 -9.41 -13.73
CA SER A 93 0.74 -9.52 -13.04
C SER A 93 -0.44 -9.54 -14.01
N ALA A 94 -0.41 -8.72 -15.06
CA ALA A 94 -1.45 -8.70 -16.09
C ALA A 94 -1.49 -10.02 -16.90
N GLU A 95 -0.33 -10.58 -17.23
CA GLU A 95 -0.22 -11.88 -17.90
C GLU A 95 -0.72 -13.04 -17.03
N ALA A 96 -0.35 -13.05 -15.74
CA ALA A 96 -0.81 -14.04 -14.77
C ALA A 96 -2.32 -13.99 -14.52
N SER A 97 -2.95 -12.84 -14.75
CA SER A 97 -4.39 -12.62 -14.61
C SER A 97 -5.15 -12.66 -15.94
N SER A 98 -4.54 -13.19 -17.01
CA SER A 98 -5.22 -13.29 -18.30
C SER A 98 -6.44 -14.21 -18.23
N ALA A 99 -7.49 -13.84 -18.98
CA ALA A 99 -8.86 -14.35 -18.87
C ALA A 99 -9.08 -15.85 -19.12
N ALA A 100 -8.04 -16.61 -19.45
CA ALA A 100 -8.17 -18.05 -19.71
C ALA A 100 -8.43 -18.89 -18.44
N ASN A 101 -8.09 -18.38 -17.25
CA ASN A 101 -8.31 -19.06 -15.98
C ASN A 101 -8.89 -18.13 -14.92
N LEU A 102 -10.08 -18.43 -14.45
CA LEU A 102 -10.71 -17.71 -13.34
C LEU A 102 -9.89 -17.96 -12.06
N SER A 103 -9.03 -17.01 -11.72
CA SER A 103 -8.23 -16.99 -10.49
C SER A 103 -8.69 -15.87 -9.58
N ARG A 104 -8.25 -15.90 -8.30
CA ARG A 104 -8.50 -14.78 -7.38
C ARG A 104 -7.83 -13.49 -7.86
N ALA A 105 -6.65 -13.60 -8.46
CA ALA A 105 -5.94 -12.48 -9.06
C ALA A 105 -6.74 -11.85 -10.20
N THR A 106 -7.29 -12.69 -11.11
CA THR A 106 -8.16 -12.22 -12.18
C THR A 106 -9.42 -11.57 -11.63
N LEU A 107 -10.09 -12.23 -10.68
CA LEU A 107 -11.32 -11.72 -10.07
C LEU A 107 -11.11 -10.33 -9.46
N ILE A 108 -10.10 -10.18 -8.59
CA ILE A 108 -9.88 -8.89 -7.91
C ILE A 108 -9.48 -7.79 -8.90
N ARG A 109 -8.69 -8.13 -9.91
CA ARG A 109 -8.30 -7.20 -10.96
C ARG A 109 -9.51 -6.71 -11.76
N GLU A 110 -10.40 -7.60 -12.17
CA GLU A 110 -11.61 -7.23 -12.92
C GLU A 110 -12.58 -6.40 -12.07
N VAL A 111 -12.80 -6.77 -10.80
CA VAL A 111 -13.59 -5.94 -9.86
C VAL A 111 -12.97 -4.56 -9.71
N TRP A 112 -11.64 -4.48 -9.58
CA TRP A 112 -10.93 -3.21 -9.44
C TRP A 112 -11.09 -2.32 -10.66
N LEU A 113 -10.92 -2.89 -11.86
CA LEU A 113 -11.06 -2.16 -13.12
C LEU A 113 -12.50 -1.73 -13.42
N ALA A 114 -13.48 -2.50 -12.93
CA ALA A 114 -14.90 -2.18 -13.08
C ALA A 114 -15.39 -1.13 -12.07
N THR A 115 -14.60 -0.84 -11.03
CA THR A 115 -14.95 0.16 -10.02
C THR A 115 -14.65 1.56 -10.55
N ALA A 116 -15.65 2.43 -10.58
CA ALA A 116 -15.49 3.83 -10.97
C ALA A 116 -14.91 4.68 -9.81
N THR A 117 -14.38 5.86 -10.12
CA THR A 117 -13.77 6.76 -9.12
C THR A 117 -14.77 7.22 -8.05
N GLU A 118 -16.05 7.35 -8.42
CA GLU A 118 -17.16 7.74 -7.52
C GLU A 118 -17.70 6.58 -6.68
N ASP A 119 -17.37 5.34 -7.04
CA ASP A 119 -17.83 4.16 -6.31
C ASP A 119 -17.13 4.00 -4.96
N ASN A 120 -17.79 3.28 -4.06
CA ASN A 120 -17.21 2.87 -2.80
C ASN A 120 -16.87 1.38 -2.85
N LEU A 121 -15.59 1.05 -2.91
CA LEU A 121 -15.11 -0.32 -2.87
C LEU A 121 -14.82 -0.74 -1.43
N PHE A 122 -15.59 -1.69 -0.90
CA PHE A 122 -15.34 -2.28 0.40
C PHE A 122 -14.60 -3.61 0.27
N LEU A 123 -13.40 -3.69 0.85
CA LEU A 123 -12.60 -4.91 0.89
C LEU A 123 -12.68 -5.56 2.27
N GLY A 124 -13.26 -6.75 2.34
CA GLY A 124 -13.25 -7.55 3.56
C GLY A 124 -11.83 -7.88 4.01
N ALA A 125 -11.60 -7.92 5.33
CA ALA A 125 -10.29 -8.22 5.92
C ALA A 125 -9.91 -9.71 5.77
N SER A 126 -9.86 -10.20 4.53
CA SER A 126 -9.59 -11.56 4.13
C SER A 126 -8.37 -11.66 3.20
N ARG A 127 -8.21 -12.79 2.55
CA ARG A 127 -7.15 -12.97 1.55
C ARG A 127 -7.29 -12.02 0.36
N LEU A 128 -8.51 -11.65 -0.04
CA LEU A 128 -8.74 -10.78 -1.20
C LEU A 128 -8.06 -9.41 -1.09
N ILE A 129 -7.93 -8.86 0.12
CA ILE A 129 -7.22 -7.60 0.30
C ILE A 129 -5.72 -7.71 -0.03
N ARG A 130 -5.12 -8.91 0.13
CA ARG A 130 -3.72 -9.17 -0.27
C ARG A 130 -3.60 -9.38 -1.77
N GLU A 131 -4.58 -10.06 -2.36
CA GLU A 131 -4.64 -10.19 -3.83
C GLU A 131 -4.80 -8.80 -4.49
N ALA A 132 -5.58 -7.89 -3.87
CA ALA A 132 -5.67 -6.51 -4.34
C ALA A 132 -4.32 -5.77 -4.26
N GLU A 133 -3.57 -5.93 -3.17
CA GLU A 133 -2.23 -5.35 -3.02
C GLU A 133 -1.25 -5.85 -4.10
N ASP A 134 -1.34 -7.14 -4.45
CA ASP A 134 -0.41 -7.77 -5.38
C ASP A 134 -0.79 -7.53 -6.86
N TYR A 135 -2.07 -7.45 -7.18
CA TYR A 135 -2.56 -7.52 -8.57
C TYR A 135 -3.40 -6.33 -9.04
N ALA A 136 -3.90 -5.50 -8.13
CA ALA A 136 -4.69 -4.33 -8.53
C ALA A 136 -3.78 -3.25 -9.16
N PRO A 137 -4.17 -2.65 -10.30
CA PRO A 137 -3.44 -1.55 -10.87
C PRO A 137 -3.57 -0.28 -10.00
N ALA A 138 -2.62 0.64 -10.13
CA ALA A 138 -2.73 1.94 -9.47
C ALA A 138 -3.91 2.72 -10.06
N GLN A 139 -4.87 3.06 -9.20
CA GLN A 139 -6.09 3.77 -9.57
C GLN A 139 -6.58 4.59 -8.37
N ASP A 140 -7.16 5.76 -8.63
CA ASP A 140 -7.73 6.60 -7.57
C ASP A 140 -9.15 6.13 -7.27
N LEU A 141 -9.29 5.30 -6.24
CA LEU A 141 -10.55 4.72 -5.80
C LEU A 141 -10.80 5.02 -4.33
N ARG A 142 -12.07 5.15 -3.96
CA ARG A 142 -12.52 5.22 -2.56
C ARG A 142 -12.60 3.81 -1.97
N ILE A 143 -11.56 3.41 -1.22
CA ILE A 143 -11.42 2.06 -0.68
C ILE A 143 -11.65 2.07 0.83
N PHE A 144 -12.49 1.16 1.28
CA PHE A 144 -12.82 0.95 2.68
C PHE A 144 -12.48 -0.47 3.11
N SER A 145 -12.11 -0.65 4.37
CA SER A 145 -11.88 -1.97 4.94
C SER A 145 -11.99 -1.91 6.46
N ASN A 146 -12.56 -2.93 7.06
CA ASN A 146 -12.50 -3.10 8.50
C ASN A 146 -11.09 -3.53 8.92
N ARG A 147 -10.47 -2.77 9.84
CA ARG A 147 -9.14 -3.07 10.42
C ARG A 147 -9.20 -2.90 11.93
N GLY A 148 -8.54 -3.79 12.63
CA GLY A 148 -8.52 -3.79 14.09
C GLY A 148 -8.49 -5.20 14.62
N LEU A 149 -9.59 -5.66 15.17
CA LEU A 149 -9.74 -7.07 15.56
C LEU A 149 -9.85 -7.96 14.32
N ALA A 150 -9.27 -9.14 14.37
CA ALA A 150 -9.44 -10.15 13.35
C ALA A 150 -10.90 -10.65 13.36
N GLY A 151 -11.58 -10.55 12.22
CA GLY A 151 -12.96 -10.96 12.05
C GLY A 151 -13.54 -10.40 10.78
N ILE A 152 -14.55 -11.04 10.23
CA ILE A 152 -15.22 -10.64 8.99
C ILE A 152 -16.73 -10.43 9.17
N ASP A 153 -17.27 -10.70 10.37
CA ASP A 153 -18.70 -10.75 10.62
C ASP A 153 -19.41 -9.41 10.36
N GLY A 154 -18.78 -8.29 10.67
CA GLY A 154 -19.32 -6.96 10.43
C GLY A 154 -19.14 -6.41 9.00
N SER A 155 -18.55 -7.17 8.07
CA SER A 155 -18.18 -6.66 6.74
C SER A 155 -19.37 -6.18 5.93
N ILE A 156 -20.46 -6.96 5.90
CA ILE A 156 -21.69 -6.61 5.16
C ILE A 156 -22.35 -5.38 5.78
N ALA A 157 -22.50 -5.36 7.11
CA ALA A 157 -23.10 -4.23 7.82
C ALA A 157 -22.31 -2.93 7.60
N THR A 158 -20.99 -2.99 7.64
CA THR A 158 -20.14 -1.83 7.36
C THR A 158 -20.30 -1.35 5.92
N ALA A 159 -20.27 -2.26 4.94
CA ALA A 159 -20.46 -1.91 3.53
C ALA A 159 -21.83 -1.27 3.29
N THR A 160 -22.88 -1.82 3.90
CA THR A 160 -24.25 -1.25 3.84
C THR A 160 -24.30 0.16 4.45
N GLY A 161 -23.67 0.35 5.61
CA GLY A 161 -23.60 1.67 6.25
C GLY A 161 -22.87 2.71 5.39
N ILE A 162 -21.80 2.31 4.72
CA ILE A 162 -21.06 3.17 3.77
C ILE A 162 -21.96 3.53 2.58
N ALA A 163 -22.66 2.56 2.00
CA ALA A 163 -23.55 2.79 0.88
C ALA A 163 -24.64 3.81 1.24
N ILE A 164 -25.35 3.60 2.36
CA ILE A 164 -26.41 4.52 2.84
C ILE A 164 -25.85 5.93 3.10
N ALA A 165 -24.67 6.04 3.71
CA ALA A 165 -24.07 7.35 4.02
C ALA A 165 -23.53 8.08 2.77
N SER A 166 -23.40 7.40 1.65
CA SER A 166 -22.87 7.94 0.39
C SER A 166 -23.96 8.27 -0.63
N GLU A 167 -25.23 7.95 -0.34
CA GLU A 167 -26.35 8.38 -1.17
C GLU A 167 -26.48 9.91 -1.10
N PRO A 168 -26.64 10.60 -2.23
CA PRO A 168 -26.92 12.02 -2.21
C PRO A 168 -28.26 12.26 -1.51
N SER A 169 -28.28 13.18 -0.54
CA SER A 169 -29.48 13.60 0.22
C SER A 169 -30.47 14.31 -0.68
#